data_f8693073a8764890647b98d5e7488820
#
_entry.id   f8693073a8764890647b98d5e7488820
#
_cell.length_a   1.000
_cell.length_b   1.000
_cell.length_c   1.000
_cell.angle_alpha   90.00
_cell.angle_beta   90.00
_cell.angle_gamma   90.00
#
_symmetry.space_group_name_H-M   'P 1'
#
loop_
_entity.id
_entity.type
_entity.pdbx_description
1 polymer ?
#
loop_
_entity_poly.entity_id
_entity_poly.type
_entity_poly.pdbx_seq_one_letter_code
_entity_poly.pdbx_strand_id
1 'polypeptide(L)'
;MKNKQQHWAKASFALLIFVILGYVIRFYPQQLTGFDSTIQSAIRGDLPATLTAFFTKVTHVMDTKIIVFWVGLLLAVFAYKKWYSEALFLGSNLVLTGLLVLLLKNIYQRPRPSILHLVEEKGFSFPSGHSLASTLVLGSLIIIIGQHVKHKTARYCLQGLLVLGIVTIVVSRVYVGVHYPSDVLGSMILGLAVLQFEYPLYDRLRFQWRFTGKQK
;
A
#
# COMPACT_ATOMS: atom_id res chain seq x y z
N MET A 1 -17.65 -10.15 -17.54
CA MET A 1 -16.79 -10.40 -16.35
C MET A 1 -15.90 -11.65 -16.56
N LYS A 2 -15.09 -11.63 -17.62
CA LYS A 2 -14.27 -12.80 -18.03
C LYS A 2 -13.19 -13.25 -17.03
N ASN A 3 -12.83 -12.46 -16.01
CA ASN A 3 -11.65 -12.73 -15.18
C ASN A 3 -11.86 -12.66 -13.65
N LYS A 4 -13.11 -12.66 -13.14
CA LYS A 4 -13.38 -12.58 -11.68
C LYS A 4 -12.68 -13.69 -10.90
N GLN A 5 -12.78 -14.94 -11.38
CA GLN A 5 -12.14 -16.09 -10.72
C GLN A 5 -10.61 -15.96 -10.69
N GLN A 6 -9.99 -15.44 -11.77
CA GLN A 6 -8.54 -15.24 -11.81
C GLN A 6 -8.08 -14.17 -10.81
N HIS A 7 -8.83 -13.05 -10.65
CA HIS A 7 -8.52 -12.04 -9.66
C HIS A 7 -8.64 -12.60 -8.24
N TRP A 8 -9.71 -13.33 -7.96
CA TRP A 8 -9.88 -13.95 -6.65
C TRP A 8 -8.86 -15.05 -6.36
N ALA A 9 -8.48 -15.86 -7.34
CA ALA A 9 -7.39 -16.82 -7.19
C ALA A 9 -6.06 -16.10 -6.84
N LYS A 10 -5.70 -15.03 -7.58
CA LYS A 10 -4.51 -14.22 -7.26
C LYS A 10 -4.59 -13.62 -5.86
N ALA A 11 -5.75 -13.09 -5.46
CA ALA A 11 -5.98 -12.56 -4.11
C ALA A 11 -5.77 -13.64 -3.04
N SER A 12 -6.31 -14.84 -3.25
CA SER A 12 -6.17 -15.96 -2.31
C SER A 12 -4.72 -16.42 -2.17
N PHE A 13 -3.98 -16.53 -3.28
CA PHE A 13 -2.55 -16.86 -3.22
C PHE A 13 -1.73 -15.78 -2.49
N ALA A 14 -1.97 -14.51 -2.79
CA ALA A 14 -1.28 -13.41 -2.11
C ALA A 14 -1.63 -13.39 -0.61
N LEU A 15 -2.91 -13.61 -0.25
CA LEU A 15 -3.33 -13.70 1.14
C LEU A 15 -2.69 -14.90 1.86
N LEU A 16 -2.59 -16.05 1.21
CA LEU A 16 -1.92 -17.23 1.75
C LEU A 16 -0.44 -16.93 2.05
N ILE A 17 0.27 -16.29 1.11
CA ILE A 17 1.67 -15.89 1.32
C ILE A 17 1.78 -14.90 2.49
N PHE A 18 0.86 -13.93 2.59
CA PHE A 18 0.82 -12.98 3.70
C PHE A 18 0.62 -13.69 5.04
N VAL A 19 -0.32 -14.65 5.11
CA VAL A 19 -0.60 -15.40 6.35
C VAL A 19 0.60 -16.26 6.75
N ILE A 20 1.24 -16.95 5.79
CA ILE A 20 2.46 -17.73 6.05
C ILE A 20 3.58 -16.81 6.58
N LEU A 21 3.82 -15.66 5.92
CA LEU A 21 4.83 -14.70 6.37
C LEU A 21 4.49 -14.17 7.77
N GLY A 22 3.23 -13.82 8.02
CA GLY A 22 2.76 -13.37 9.33
C GLY A 22 2.93 -14.43 10.41
N TYR A 23 2.69 -15.70 10.09
CA TYR A 23 2.94 -16.83 10.98
C TYR A 23 4.44 -16.94 11.33
N VAL A 24 5.32 -16.85 10.33
CA VAL A 24 6.78 -16.87 10.55
C VAL A 24 7.21 -15.66 11.39
N ILE A 25 6.70 -14.46 11.10
CA ILE A 25 6.98 -13.24 11.88
C ILE A 25 6.57 -13.40 13.34
N ARG A 26 5.45 -14.05 13.62
CA ARG A 26 4.91 -14.19 14.98
C ARG A 26 5.61 -15.27 15.79
N PHE A 27 5.87 -16.43 15.17
CA PHE A 27 6.31 -17.62 15.89
C PHE A 27 7.77 -18.00 15.64
N TYR A 28 8.36 -17.56 14.52
CA TYR A 28 9.72 -17.91 14.10
C TYR A 28 10.52 -16.68 13.60
N PRO A 29 10.52 -15.53 14.34
CA PRO A 29 11.13 -14.28 13.86
C PRO A 29 12.62 -14.44 13.55
N GLN A 30 13.32 -15.37 14.20
CA GLN A 30 14.75 -15.63 13.98
C GLN A 30 15.06 -16.08 12.54
N GLN A 31 14.13 -16.76 11.87
CA GLN A 31 14.29 -17.21 10.48
C GLN A 31 14.39 -16.03 9.49
N LEU A 32 13.86 -14.88 9.87
CA LEU A 32 13.89 -13.67 9.03
C LEU A 32 15.07 -12.75 9.33
N THR A 33 15.83 -12.99 10.40
CA THR A 33 16.90 -12.09 10.85
C THR A 33 17.95 -11.86 9.75
N GLY A 34 18.42 -12.92 9.09
CA GLY A 34 19.39 -12.82 8.01
C GLY A 34 18.85 -12.04 6.80
N PHE A 35 17.61 -12.33 6.38
CA PHE A 35 16.94 -11.59 5.31
C PHE A 35 16.77 -10.10 5.66
N ASP A 36 16.22 -9.83 6.83
CA ASP A 36 15.92 -8.46 7.27
C ASP A 36 17.21 -7.65 7.45
N SER A 37 18.25 -8.21 8.11
CA SER A 37 19.50 -7.50 8.35
C SER A 37 20.29 -7.22 7.06
N THR A 38 20.35 -8.19 6.15
CA THR A 38 21.08 -8.02 4.89
C THR A 38 20.47 -6.92 4.02
N ILE A 39 19.14 -6.95 3.83
CA ILE A 39 18.46 -5.93 3.01
C ILE A 39 18.47 -4.58 3.71
N GLN A 40 18.26 -4.54 5.03
CA GLN A 40 18.28 -3.30 5.80
C GLN A 40 19.66 -2.63 5.75
N SER A 41 20.74 -3.37 5.90
CA SER A 41 22.10 -2.85 5.79
C SER A 41 22.40 -2.35 4.38
N ALA A 42 21.99 -3.08 3.34
CA ALA A 42 22.17 -2.67 1.95
C ALA A 42 21.40 -1.36 1.60
N ILE A 43 20.18 -1.19 2.14
CA ILE A 43 19.37 0.00 1.90
C ILE A 43 19.89 1.22 2.68
N ARG A 44 20.33 1.04 3.93
CA ARG A 44 20.77 2.13 4.80
C ARG A 44 22.19 2.59 4.51
N GLY A 45 23.09 1.66 4.20
CA GLY A 45 24.53 1.94 4.08
C GLY A 45 25.04 2.72 5.30
N ASP A 46 25.87 3.74 5.03
CA ASP A 46 26.44 4.63 6.06
C ASP A 46 25.54 5.85 6.36
N LEU A 47 24.27 5.80 5.97
CA LEU A 47 23.30 6.89 6.14
C LEU A 47 23.77 8.24 5.56
N PRO A 48 24.08 8.35 4.25
CA PRO A 48 24.54 9.59 3.66
C PRO A 48 23.54 10.73 3.88
N ALA A 49 24.02 11.91 4.22
CA ALA A 49 23.19 13.05 4.64
C ALA A 49 22.10 13.41 3.59
N THR A 50 22.44 13.37 2.30
CA THR A 50 21.49 13.66 1.21
C THR A 50 20.36 12.64 1.13
N LEU A 51 20.67 11.34 1.16
CA LEU A 51 19.66 10.27 1.16
C LEU A 51 18.84 10.28 2.45
N THR A 52 19.47 10.56 3.58
CA THR A 52 18.78 10.68 4.86
C THR A 52 17.75 11.82 4.83
N ALA A 53 18.13 13.01 4.34
CA ALA A 53 17.21 14.13 4.19
C ALA A 53 16.07 13.82 3.20
N PHE A 54 16.38 13.11 2.12
CA PHE A 54 15.38 12.70 1.13
C PHE A 54 14.36 11.70 1.74
N PHE A 55 14.83 10.58 2.28
CA PHE A 55 13.93 9.54 2.79
C PHE A 55 13.16 9.97 4.04
N THR A 56 13.74 10.82 4.88
CA THR A 56 13.04 11.42 6.03
C THR A 56 11.88 12.30 5.58
N LYS A 57 12.04 13.08 4.50
CA LYS A 57 10.94 13.88 3.92
C LYS A 57 9.90 13.02 3.22
N VAL A 58 10.35 12.07 2.40
CA VAL A 58 9.47 11.19 1.60
C VAL A 58 8.57 10.35 2.50
N THR A 59 9.10 9.84 3.61
CA THR A 59 8.30 8.98 4.50
C THR A 59 7.05 9.68 5.03
N HIS A 60 7.10 11.00 5.26
CA HIS A 60 5.97 11.79 5.74
C HIS A 60 4.83 11.97 4.74
N VAL A 61 5.07 11.74 3.44
CA VAL A 61 4.01 11.87 2.40
C VAL A 61 2.81 10.94 2.69
N MET A 62 3.06 9.80 3.32
CA MET A 62 2.03 8.83 3.72
C MET A 62 1.63 8.92 5.20
N ASP A 63 2.00 9.98 5.91
CA ASP A 63 1.48 10.22 7.26
C ASP A 63 -0.03 10.31 7.23
N THR A 64 -0.70 9.76 8.24
CA THR A 64 -2.16 9.61 8.27
C THR A 64 -2.91 10.91 7.96
N LYS A 65 -2.47 12.04 8.50
CA LYS A 65 -3.13 13.35 8.26
C LYS A 65 -2.97 13.77 6.79
N ILE A 66 -1.81 13.57 6.21
CA ILE A 66 -1.48 13.97 4.84
C ILE A 66 -2.24 13.11 3.83
N ILE A 67 -2.23 11.79 4.00
CA ILE A 67 -2.94 10.89 3.08
C ILE A 67 -4.46 11.09 3.16
N VAL A 68 -5.02 11.29 4.36
CA VAL A 68 -6.46 11.58 4.52
C VAL A 68 -6.84 12.89 3.82
N PHE A 69 -6.02 13.93 3.94
CA PHE A 69 -6.23 15.19 3.23
C PHE A 69 -6.24 15.01 1.70
N TRP A 70 -5.21 14.37 1.14
CA TRP A 70 -5.12 14.16 -0.31
C TRP A 70 -6.21 13.24 -0.86
N VAL A 71 -6.51 12.16 -0.16
CA VAL A 71 -7.63 11.28 -0.56
C VAL A 71 -8.94 12.04 -0.46
N GLY A 72 -9.19 12.80 0.60
CA GLY A 72 -10.39 13.64 0.74
C GLY A 72 -10.57 14.62 -0.43
N LEU A 73 -9.48 15.27 -0.86
CA LEU A 73 -9.50 16.14 -2.04
C LEU A 73 -9.84 15.37 -3.32
N LEU A 74 -9.23 14.19 -3.52
CA LEU A 74 -9.53 13.33 -4.67
C LEU A 74 -10.98 12.83 -4.66
N LEU A 75 -11.52 12.48 -3.51
CA LEU A 75 -12.93 12.08 -3.37
C LEU A 75 -13.87 13.23 -3.77
N ALA A 76 -13.57 14.47 -3.36
CA ALA A 76 -14.32 15.65 -3.76
C ALA A 76 -14.27 15.87 -5.29
N VAL A 77 -13.09 15.73 -5.90
CA VAL A 77 -12.92 15.81 -7.38
C VAL A 77 -13.70 14.72 -8.07
N PHE A 78 -13.65 13.46 -7.59
CA PHE A 78 -14.39 12.35 -8.19
C PHE A 78 -15.90 12.53 -8.04
N ALA A 79 -16.37 13.02 -6.89
CA ALA A 79 -17.79 13.37 -6.69
C ALA A 79 -18.26 14.47 -7.65
N TYR A 80 -17.49 15.55 -7.81
CA TYR A 80 -17.77 16.62 -8.76
C TYR A 80 -17.86 16.11 -10.21
N LYS A 81 -16.96 15.19 -10.59
CA LYS A 81 -16.96 14.56 -11.91
C LYS A 81 -18.05 13.49 -12.08
N LYS A 82 -18.80 13.18 -11.03
CA LYS A 82 -19.76 12.04 -10.98
C LYS A 82 -19.10 10.69 -11.21
N TRP A 83 -17.91 10.48 -10.68
CA TRP A 83 -17.16 9.22 -10.70
C TRP A 83 -17.31 8.52 -9.33
N TYR A 84 -18.54 8.17 -9.01
CA TYR A 84 -18.89 7.70 -7.66
C TYR A 84 -18.28 6.33 -7.32
N SER A 85 -18.18 5.43 -8.29
CA SER A 85 -17.56 4.11 -8.06
C SER A 85 -16.06 4.22 -7.80
N GLU A 86 -15.38 5.15 -8.47
CA GLU A 86 -13.97 5.47 -8.27
C GLU A 86 -13.74 6.10 -6.90
N ALA A 87 -14.64 7.01 -6.49
CA ALA A 87 -14.61 7.60 -5.17
C ALA A 87 -14.80 6.52 -4.08
N LEU A 88 -15.79 5.64 -4.25
CA LEU A 88 -16.04 4.56 -3.30
C LEU A 88 -14.84 3.61 -3.22
N PHE A 89 -14.27 3.21 -4.36
CA PHE A 89 -13.12 2.32 -4.42
C PHE A 89 -11.88 2.91 -3.73
N LEU A 90 -11.57 4.19 -3.98
CA LEU A 90 -10.44 4.87 -3.33
C LEU A 90 -10.69 5.07 -1.83
N GLY A 91 -11.88 5.49 -1.44
CA GLY A 91 -12.26 5.74 -0.05
C GLY A 91 -12.29 4.46 0.78
N SER A 92 -12.86 3.37 0.24
CA SER A 92 -12.88 2.06 0.91
C SER A 92 -11.46 1.54 1.17
N ASN A 93 -10.53 1.69 0.22
CA ASN A 93 -9.15 1.28 0.39
C ASN A 93 -8.41 2.08 1.47
N LEU A 94 -8.70 3.37 1.63
CA LEU A 94 -8.15 4.15 2.75
C LEU A 94 -8.70 3.67 4.10
N VAL A 95 -10.00 3.42 4.20
CA VAL A 95 -10.63 2.90 5.43
C VAL A 95 -10.10 1.51 5.75
N LEU A 96 -10.04 0.62 4.76
CA LEU A 96 -9.49 -0.73 4.94
C LEU A 96 -8.03 -0.71 5.39
N THR A 97 -7.22 0.23 4.90
CA THR A 97 -5.85 0.40 5.39
C THR A 97 -5.84 0.62 6.90
N GLY A 98 -6.61 1.56 7.41
CA GLY A 98 -6.67 1.86 8.85
C GLY A 98 -7.14 0.65 9.67
N LEU A 99 -8.23 0.00 9.23
CA LEU A 99 -8.80 -1.17 9.92
C LEU A 99 -7.83 -2.36 9.94
N LEU A 100 -7.21 -2.69 8.79
CA LEU A 100 -6.28 -3.80 8.69
C LEU A 100 -5.00 -3.54 9.50
N VAL A 101 -4.46 -2.33 9.46
CA VAL A 101 -3.27 -1.98 10.26
C VAL A 101 -3.57 -2.10 11.75
N LEU A 102 -4.70 -1.55 12.21
CA LEU A 102 -5.09 -1.61 13.61
C LEU A 102 -5.27 -3.08 14.07
N LEU A 103 -6.03 -3.87 13.32
CA LEU A 103 -6.31 -5.26 13.65
C LEU A 103 -5.02 -6.11 13.65
N LEU A 104 -4.26 -6.06 12.57
CA LEU A 104 -3.12 -6.96 12.36
C LEU A 104 -1.93 -6.59 13.27
N LYS A 105 -1.72 -5.33 13.58
CA LYS A 105 -0.70 -4.93 14.57
C LYS A 105 -0.98 -5.55 15.94
N ASN A 106 -2.24 -5.59 16.35
CA ASN A 106 -2.64 -6.21 17.62
C ASN A 106 -2.56 -7.74 17.59
N ILE A 107 -2.71 -8.37 16.42
CA ILE A 107 -2.55 -9.84 16.27
C ILE A 107 -1.09 -10.23 16.30
N TYR A 108 -0.25 -9.58 15.47
CA TYR A 108 1.14 -9.99 15.28
C TYR A 108 2.09 -9.45 16.33
N GLN A 109 1.87 -8.27 16.88
CA GLN A 109 2.63 -7.64 17.96
C GLN A 109 4.16 -7.68 17.77
N ARG A 110 4.63 -7.55 16.54
CA ARG A 110 6.07 -7.55 16.23
C ARG A 110 6.74 -6.30 16.79
N PRO A 111 7.82 -6.41 17.61
CA PRO A 111 8.60 -5.23 18.01
C PRO A 111 9.26 -4.57 16.81
N ARG A 112 9.55 -3.27 16.91
CA ARG A 112 10.29 -2.55 15.86
C ARG A 112 11.77 -2.91 15.87
N PRO A 113 12.50 -2.66 14.76
CA PRO A 113 13.95 -2.85 14.71
C PRO A 113 14.64 -2.10 15.85
N SER A 114 15.61 -2.75 16.51
CA SER A 114 16.43 -2.16 17.59
C SER A 114 17.65 -1.40 17.06
N ILE A 115 17.46 -0.60 16.00
CA ILE A 115 18.48 0.23 15.35
C ILE A 115 18.11 1.70 15.45
N LEU A 116 19.01 2.60 15.04
CA LEU A 116 18.72 4.03 15.01
C LEU A 116 17.49 4.34 14.14
N HIS A 117 16.45 4.90 14.74
CA HIS A 117 15.28 5.41 14.05
C HIS A 117 15.50 6.87 13.67
N LEU A 118 15.31 7.20 12.39
CA LEU A 118 15.45 8.58 11.89
C LEU A 118 14.14 9.38 12.00
N VAL A 119 13.04 8.71 12.34
CA VAL A 119 11.73 9.31 12.62
C VAL A 119 11.08 8.60 13.80
N GLU A 120 10.21 9.30 14.51
CA GLU A 120 9.46 8.71 15.63
C GLU A 120 8.28 7.89 15.12
N GLU A 121 8.15 6.67 15.60
CA GLU A 121 7.03 5.78 15.34
C GLU A 121 6.69 4.96 16.57
N LYS A 122 5.42 4.88 16.92
CA LYS A 122 4.92 4.16 18.09
C LYS A 122 4.26 2.84 17.73
N GLY A 123 4.17 1.94 18.71
CA GLY A 123 3.48 0.65 18.59
C GLY A 123 4.25 -0.38 17.75
N PHE A 124 3.54 -1.41 17.31
CA PHE A 124 4.11 -2.58 16.65
C PHE A 124 4.57 -2.31 15.21
N SER A 125 5.52 -3.15 14.77
CA SER A 125 6.16 -3.02 13.46
C SER A 125 5.32 -3.62 12.32
N PHE A 126 4.72 -4.80 12.49
CA PHE A 126 4.03 -5.53 11.43
C PHE A 126 2.50 -5.42 11.53
N PRO A 127 1.81 -5.19 10.42
CA PRO A 127 2.30 -4.73 9.13
C PRO A 127 2.66 -3.23 9.11
N SER A 128 3.44 -2.82 8.08
CA SER A 128 3.78 -1.40 7.86
C SER A 128 2.57 -0.63 7.32
N GLY A 129 2.08 0.34 8.10
CA GLY A 129 0.93 1.16 7.72
C GLY A 129 1.19 1.99 6.46
N HIS A 130 2.36 2.66 6.36
CA HIS A 130 2.74 3.46 5.19
C HIS A 130 2.84 2.60 3.92
N SER A 131 3.41 1.40 4.02
CA SER A 131 3.54 0.48 2.88
C SER A 131 2.19 -0.06 2.43
N LEU A 132 1.30 -0.40 3.37
CA LEU A 132 -0.06 -0.84 3.04
C LEU A 132 -0.87 0.31 2.42
N ALA A 133 -0.81 1.51 3.02
CA ALA A 133 -1.48 2.71 2.53
C ALA A 133 -1.03 3.07 1.10
N SER A 134 0.29 3.12 0.85
CA SER A 134 0.80 3.42 -0.48
C SER A 134 0.36 2.37 -1.51
N THR A 135 0.39 1.08 -1.16
CA THR A 135 -0.03 0.01 -2.07
C THR A 135 -1.53 0.09 -2.37
N LEU A 136 -2.39 0.31 -1.38
CA LEU A 136 -3.84 0.37 -1.58
C LEU A 136 -4.28 1.66 -2.26
N VAL A 137 -3.82 2.82 -1.78
CA VAL A 137 -4.26 4.12 -2.32
C VAL A 137 -3.67 4.39 -3.69
N LEU A 138 -2.34 4.32 -3.85
CA LEU A 138 -1.71 4.53 -5.16
C LEU A 138 -2.04 3.39 -6.14
N GLY A 139 -2.17 2.16 -5.66
CA GLY A 139 -2.63 1.02 -6.46
C GLY A 139 -4.05 1.21 -6.98
N SER A 140 -4.97 1.76 -6.17
CA SER A 140 -6.31 2.15 -6.64
C SER A 140 -6.24 3.20 -7.74
N LEU A 141 -5.38 4.22 -7.59
CA LEU A 141 -5.18 5.24 -8.62
C LEU A 141 -4.59 4.66 -9.90
N ILE A 142 -3.66 3.70 -9.82
CA ILE A 142 -3.12 2.97 -10.98
C ILE A 142 -4.25 2.29 -11.77
N ILE A 143 -5.18 1.64 -11.07
CA ILE A 143 -6.35 0.99 -11.68
C ILE A 143 -7.27 2.03 -12.33
N ILE A 144 -7.61 3.10 -11.62
CA ILE A 144 -8.48 4.19 -12.10
C ILE A 144 -7.87 4.86 -13.35
N ILE A 145 -6.58 5.19 -13.32
CA ILE A 145 -5.86 5.75 -14.47
C ILE A 145 -5.91 4.79 -15.66
N GLY A 146 -5.73 3.48 -15.43
CA GLY A 146 -5.84 2.46 -16.47
C GLY A 146 -7.18 2.44 -17.21
N GLN A 147 -8.25 2.88 -16.54
CA GLN A 147 -9.61 2.90 -17.08
C GLN A 147 -10.02 4.23 -17.69
N HIS A 148 -9.45 5.35 -17.25
CA HIS A 148 -9.84 6.71 -17.69
C HIS A 148 -8.89 7.34 -18.69
N VAL A 149 -7.58 7.05 -18.62
CA VAL A 149 -6.60 7.64 -19.52
C VAL A 149 -6.48 6.83 -20.80
N LYS A 150 -7.02 7.37 -21.90
CA LYS A 150 -7.06 6.70 -23.22
C LYS A 150 -5.69 6.68 -23.92
N HIS A 151 -4.91 7.76 -23.78
CA HIS A 151 -3.59 7.87 -24.41
C HIS A 151 -2.60 6.92 -23.72
N LYS A 152 -2.12 5.92 -24.45
CA LYS A 152 -1.30 4.82 -23.90
C LYS A 152 -0.04 5.30 -23.20
N THR A 153 0.74 6.17 -23.85
CA THR A 153 2.01 6.67 -23.28
C THR A 153 1.76 7.42 -21.96
N ALA A 154 0.83 8.39 -21.95
CA ALA A 154 0.48 9.13 -20.74
C ALA A 154 0.01 8.19 -19.61
N ARG A 155 -0.81 7.19 -19.94
CA ARG A 155 -1.28 6.19 -18.99
C ARG A 155 -0.11 5.43 -18.35
N TYR A 156 0.80 4.87 -19.16
CA TYR A 156 1.94 4.12 -18.65
C TYR A 156 2.92 5.00 -17.87
N CYS A 157 3.16 6.24 -18.31
CA CYS A 157 3.99 7.19 -17.56
C CYS A 157 3.38 7.48 -16.17
N LEU A 158 2.08 7.79 -16.11
CA LEU A 158 1.40 8.07 -14.84
C LEU A 158 1.39 6.84 -13.92
N GLN A 159 1.09 5.66 -14.46
CA GLN A 159 1.14 4.41 -13.68
C GLN A 159 2.55 4.11 -13.19
N GLY A 160 3.57 4.30 -14.02
CA GLY A 160 4.97 4.13 -13.66
C GLY A 160 5.42 5.07 -12.54
N LEU A 161 5.00 6.34 -12.58
CA LEU A 161 5.25 7.31 -11.50
C LEU A 161 4.62 6.87 -10.17
N LEU A 162 3.40 6.34 -10.20
CA LEU A 162 2.74 5.85 -8.99
C LEU A 162 3.42 4.58 -8.45
N VAL A 163 3.85 3.66 -9.33
CA VAL A 163 4.64 2.48 -8.92
C VAL A 163 5.96 2.92 -8.28
N LEU A 164 6.68 3.87 -8.90
CA LEU A 164 7.90 4.43 -8.33
C LEU A 164 7.63 5.07 -6.97
N GLY A 165 6.51 5.79 -6.82
CA GLY A 165 6.06 6.34 -5.55
C GLY A 165 5.88 5.27 -4.48
N ILE A 166 5.18 4.16 -4.79
CA ILE A 166 5.01 3.03 -3.87
C ILE A 166 6.37 2.49 -3.43
N VAL A 167 7.26 2.18 -4.39
CA VAL A 167 8.60 1.64 -4.09
C VAL A 167 9.40 2.60 -3.22
N THR A 168 9.40 3.89 -3.55
CA THR A 168 10.13 4.90 -2.79
C THR A 168 9.64 5.01 -1.34
N ILE A 169 8.32 4.98 -1.12
CA ILE A 169 7.74 4.99 0.23
C ILE A 169 8.09 3.72 0.99
N VAL A 170 7.97 2.55 0.36
CA VAL A 170 8.31 1.25 0.97
C VAL A 170 9.78 1.23 1.39
N VAL A 171 10.69 1.63 0.50
CA VAL A 171 12.13 1.74 0.79
C VAL A 171 12.40 2.74 1.92
N SER A 172 11.68 3.88 1.93
CA SER A 172 11.87 4.89 2.98
C SER A 172 11.63 4.32 4.39
N ARG A 173 10.66 3.39 4.56
CA ARG A 173 10.34 2.81 5.89
C ARG A 173 11.46 1.94 6.44
N VAL A 174 12.15 1.23 5.54
CA VAL A 174 13.36 0.44 5.89
C VAL A 174 14.53 1.38 6.14
N TYR A 175 14.72 2.39 5.28
CA TYR A 175 15.80 3.36 5.39
C TYR A 175 15.75 4.13 6.72
N VAL A 176 14.58 4.66 7.09
CA VAL A 176 14.44 5.39 8.36
C VAL A 176 14.49 4.48 9.60
N GLY A 177 14.57 3.16 9.44
CA GLY A 177 14.84 2.19 10.49
C GLY A 177 13.63 1.75 11.31
N VAL A 178 12.42 2.13 10.96
CA VAL A 178 11.21 1.88 11.76
C VAL A 178 10.47 0.59 11.40
N HIS A 179 10.82 -0.03 10.27
CA HIS A 179 10.26 -1.30 9.80
C HIS A 179 11.34 -2.24 9.26
N TYR A 180 11.12 -3.53 9.42
CA TYR A 180 11.92 -4.56 8.77
C TYR A 180 11.55 -4.68 7.27
N PRO A 181 12.48 -5.11 6.40
CA PRO A 181 12.18 -5.47 5.01
C PRO A 181 11.00 -6.43 4.86
N SER A 182 10.90 -7.45 5.72
CA SER A 182 9.78 -8.40 5.73
C SER A 182 8.44 -7.74 6.11
N ASP A 183 8.43 -6.67 6.93
CA ASP A 183 7.20 -5.94 7.25
C ASP A 183 6.63 -5.23 6.01
N VAL A 184 7.50 -4.54 5.28
CA VAL A 184 7.07 -3.78 4.10
C VAL A 184 6.67 -4.71 2.96
N LEU A 185 7.39 -5.83 2.77
CA LEU A 185 7.05 -6.86 1.81
C LEU A 185 5.67 -7.48 2.10
N GLY A 186 5.44 -7.89 3.36
CA GLY A 186 4.15 -8.43 3.78
C GLY A 186 3.01 -7.43 3.57
N SER A 187 3.24 -6.14 3.87
CA SER A 187 2.24 -5.10 3.66
C SER A 187 1.90 -4.89 2.18
N MET A 188 2.90 -4.95 1.29
CA MET A 188 2.67 -4.90 -0.16
C MET A 188 1.87 -6.09 -0.65
N ILE A 189 2.22 -7.30 -0.21
CA ILE A 189 1.50 -8.54 -0.57
C ILE A 189 0.04 -8.47 -0.12
N LEU A 190 -0.20 -8.02 1.12
CA LEU A 190 -1.56 -7.80 1.63
C LEU A 190 -2.32 -6.76 0.80
N GLY A 191 -1.69 -5.62 0.51
CA GLY A 191 -2.29 -4.58 -0.32
C GLY A 191 -2.67 -5.09 -1.72
N LEU A 192 -1.78 -5.86 -2.36
CA LEU A 192 -2.07 -6.48 -3.65
C LEU A 192 -3.21 -7.51 -3.55
N ALA A 193 -3.27 -8.31 -2.46
CA ALA A 193 -4.36 -9.25 -2.23
C ALA A 193 -5.71 -8.52 -2.14
N VAL A 194 -5.78 -7.44 -1.36
CA VAL A 194 -7.00 -6.61 -1.21
C VAL A 194 -7.42 -6.01 -2.55
N LEU A 195 -6.50 -5.38 -3.28
CA LEU A 195 -6.80 -4.81 -4.60
C LEU A 195 -7.32 -5.85 -5.59
N GLN A 196 -6.72 -7.05 -5.62
CA GLN A 196 -7.19 -8.14 -6.49
C GLN A 196 -8.56 -8.66 -6.06
N PHE A 197 -8.86 -8.68 -4.78
CA PHE A 197 -10.17 -9.09 -4.27
C PHE A 197 -11.27 -8.07 -4.60
N GLU A 198 -10.98 -6.78 -4.40
CA GLU A 198 -11.94 -5.69 -4.60
C GLU A 198 -12.17 -5.33 -6.08
N TYR A 199 -11.15 -5.49 -6.93
CA TYR A 199 -11.23 -5.06 -8.34
C TYR A 199 -12.47 -5.57 -9.08
N PRO A 200 -12.85 -6.86 -9.02
CA PRO A 200 -14.04 -7.34 -9.71
C PRO A 200 -15.35 -6.75 -9.17
N LEU A 201 -15.39 -6.40 -7.88
CA LEU A 201 -16.55 -5.76 -7.24
C LEU A 201 -16.67 -4.32 -7.72
N TYR A 202 -15.56 -3.58 -7.70
CA TYR A 202 -15.48 -2.22 -8.19
C TYR A 202 -15.83 -2.13 -9.68
N ASP A 203 -15.24 -2.99 -10.54
CA ASP A 203 -15.49 -2.97 -11.99
C ASP A 203 -16.97 -3.29 -12.32
N ARG A 204 -17.58 -4.22 -11.58
CA ARG A 204 -19.01 -4.51 -11.67
C ARG A 204 -19.86 -3.30 -11.30
N LEU A 205 -19.56 -2.66 -10.16
CA LEU A 205 -20.30 -1.49 -9.67
C LEU A 205 -20.18 -0.32 -10.65
N ARG A 206 -18.96 -0.06 -11.13
CA ARG A 206 -18.67 0.95 -12.13
C ARG A 206 -19.48 0.74 -13.41
N PHE A 207 -19.52 -0.50 -13.94
CA PHE A 207 -20.31 -0.82 -15.12
C PHE A 207 -21.80 -0.58 -14.87
N GLN A 208 -22.35 -1.07 -13.75
CA GLN A 208 -23.76 -0.91 -13.40
C GLN A 208 -24.17 0.56 -13.29
N TRP A 209 -23.36 1.37 -12.62
CA TRP A 209 -23.68 2.79 -12.39
C TRP A 209 -23.55 3.63 -13.66
N ARG A 210 -22.65 3.30 -14.56
CA ARG A 210 -22.58 3.91 -15.90
C ARG A 210 -23.78 3.51 -16.75
N PHE A 211 -24.12 2.24 -16.75
CA PHE A 211 -25.28 1.73 -17.52
C PHE A 211 -26.59 2.35 -17.06
N THR A 212 -26.80 2.55 -15.78
CA THR A 212 -28.01 3.18 -15.20
C THR A 212 -27.96 4.71 -15.19
N GLY A 213 -26.91 5.34 -15.74
CA GLY A 213 -26.76 6.81 -15.77
C GLY A 213 -26.47 7.45 -14.40
N LYS A 214 -26.18 6.67 -13.37
CA LYS A 214 -25.84 7.21 -12.04
C LYS A 214 -24.49 7.91 -12.01
N GLN A 215 -23.56 7.54 -12.90
CA GLN A 215 -22.25 8.18 -13.04
C GLN A 215 -21.85 8.33 -14.50
N LYS A 216 -20.82 9.19 -14.76
CA LYS A 216 -20.22 9.41 -16.07
C LYS A 216 -19.18 8.34 -16.42
#